data_09d0f2a0c78f018fbe0a49aabe9250bb
#
_entry.id   09d0f2a0c78f018fbe0a49aabe9250bb
#
_cell.length_a   1.000
_cell.length_b   1.000
_cell.length_c   1.000
_cell.angle_alpha   90.00
_cell.angle_beta   90.00
_cell.angle_gamma   90.00
#
_symmetry.space_group_name_H-M   'P 1'
#
loop_
_entity.id
_entity.type
_entity.pdbx_description
1 polymer ?
#
loop_
_entity_poly.entity_id
_entity_poly.type
_entity_poly.pdbx_seq_one_letter_code
_entity_poly.pdbx_strand_id
1 'polypeptide(L)'
;MNDRESAQRRIDDLRAYGREAARLEAEGVVTLSSADRERVAGHHAALIAAYARDFDVDADPRGMRLSLGMRAASFLGAIAFAASVFFALRQLWGHLGDAAQVAILAGGSLASLAATLAVRTRDTTGYFTNLVAMVAFACFVLNVALVGRAFNLTPSDTALLVWAVYAFLLAYACDSRLLLAAGIACLMGWIAARAGAWRGVYWIDLGERPENFFPAAIALLCVPAFVAAARRPGFAPVYRVLGLIALLLPVLVLSFWGRLSYIDAPASAIESGYQFAGFALAAATVWLGARRDWSDVFHTGVTFFVLFLYTKFFTWWWDVLPKWLFFLIVGASALAVLFVLRRLRRAPPTAAAAGGGS
;
A
#
# COMPACT_ATOMS: atom_id res chain seq x y z
N MET A 1 14.78 -1.16 -15.29
CA MET A 1 14.06 -2.43 -15.02
C MET A 1 14.76 -3.04 -13.85
N ASN A 2 14.10 -3.22 -12.72
CA ASN A 2 14.75 -3.70 -11.50
C ASN A 2 15.00 -5.19 -11.64
N ASP A 3 16.27 -5.53 -11.86
CA ASP A 3 16.72 -6.83 -12.38
C ASP A 3 16.41 -8.00 -11.44
N ARG A 4 16.25 -7.78 -10.13
CA ARG A 4 15.97 -8.85 -9.17
C ARG A 4 14.54 -9.40 -9.28
N GLU A 5 13.53 -8.54 -9.41
CA GLU A 5 12.14 -8.98 -9.51
C GLU A 5 11.88 -9.70 -10.86
N SER A 6 12.53 -9.23 -11.91
CA SER A 6 12.49 -9.90 -13.23
C SER A 6 13.26 -11.23 -13.21
N ALA A 7 14.40 -11.27 -12.54
CA ALA A 7 15.17 -12.51 -12.36
C ALA A 7 14.39 -13.54 -11.53
N GLN A 8 13.72 -13.11 -10.43
CA GLN A 8 12.89 -14.01 -9.63
C GLN A 8 11.71 -14.56 -10.45
N ARG A 9 10.99 -13.69 -11.18
CA ARG A 9 9.90 -14.16 -12.07
C ARG A 9 10.41 -15.17 -13.10
N ARG A 10 11.58 -14.92 -13.69
CA ARG A 10 12.17 -15.85 -14.66
C ARG A 10 12.51 -17.19 -14.04
N ILE A 11 13.02 -17.24 -12.82
CA ILE A 11 13.28 -18.49 -12.09
C ILE A 11 11.96 -19.21 -11.82
N ASP A 12 10.91 -18.49 -11.41
CA ASP A 12 9.60 -19.09 -11.15
C ASP A 12 8.94 -19.64 -12.41
N ASP A 13 9.11 -18.96 -13.56
CA ASP A 13 8.67 -19.45 -14.89
C ASP A 13 9.43 -20.71 -15.30
N LEU A 14 10.75 -20.75 -15.14
CA LEU A 14 11.56 -21.93 -15.45
C LEU A 14 11.15 -23.16 -14.61
N ARG A 15 10.83 -22.93 -13.34
CA ARG A 15 10.32 -23.98 -12.44
C ARG A 15 8.90 -24.41 -12.80
N ALA A 16 8.03 -23.47 -13.15
CA ALA A 16 6.68 -23.77 -13.61
C ALA A 16 6.71 -24.62 -14.88
N TYR A 17 7.57 -24.26 -15.84
CA TYR A 17 7.79 -25.04 -17.04
C TYR A 17 8.26 -26.47 -16.72
N GLY A 18 9.24 -26.64 -15.81
CA GLY A 18 9.72 -27.96 -15.42
C GLY A 18 8.63 -28.86 -14.81
N ARG A 19 7.74 -28.26 -13.96
CA ARG A 19 6.60 -28.99 -13.40
C ARG A 19 5.57 -29.38 -14.45
N GLU A 20 5.26 -28.45 -15.35
CA GLU A 20 4.28 -28.70 -16.41
C GLU A 20 4.80 -29.73 -17.46
N ALA A 21 6.07 -29.65 -17.83
CA ALA A 21 6.70 -30.64 -18.72
C ALA A 21 6.64 -32.04 -18.10
N ALA A 22 6.96 -32.19 -16.81
CA ALA A 22 6.88 -33.49 -16.13
C ALA A 22 5.42 -34.00 -16.05
N ARG A 23 4.44 -33.12 -15.92
CA ARG A 23 3.01 -33.46 -15.92
C ARG A 23 2.56 -33.93 -17.29
N LEU A 24 2.91 -33.22 -18.36
CA LEU A 24 2.57 -33.55 -19.74
C LEU A 24 3.23 -34.88 -20.17
N GLU A 25 4.43 -35.17 -19.66
CA GLU A 25 5.06 -36.50 -19.87
C GLU A 25 4.29 -37.62 -19.15
N ALA A 26 3.87 -37.36 -17.90
CA ALA A 26 3.08 -38.35 -17.14
C ALA A 26 1.70 -38.60 -17.77
N GLU A 27 1.13 -37.59 -18.42
CA GLU A 27 -0.13 -37.68 -19.17
C GLU A 27 0.07 -38.27 -20.59
N GLY A 28 1.31 -38.53 -21.02
CA GLY A 28 1.63 -39.07 -22.33
C GLY A 28 1.43 -38.13 -23.51
N VAL A 29 1.23 -36.84 -23.24
CA VAL A 29 1.01 -35.80 -24.25
C VAL A 29 2.31 -35.39 -24.95
N VAL A 30 3.43 -35.42 -24.21
CA VAL A 30 4.77 -35.12 -24.73
C VAL A 30 5.72 -36.27 -24.37
N THR A 31 6.54 -36.69 -25.31
CA THR A 31 7.62 -37.67 -25.07
C THR A 31 8.95 -36.97 -25.32
N LEU A 32 9.71 -36.69 -24.27
CA LEU A 32 11.07 -36.18 -24.38
C LEU A 32 12.06 -37.37 -24.31
N SER A 33 13.07 -37.35 -25.15
CA SER A 33 14.16 -38.31 -25.00
C SER A 33 14.93 -38.05 -23.71
N SER A 34 15.56 -39.09 -23.12
CA SER A 34 16.38 -38.92 -21.92
C SER A 34 17.48 -37.86 -22.10
N ALA A 35 18.09 -37.81 -23.29
CA ALA A 35 19.13 -36.85 -23.65
C ALA A 35 18.59 -35.39 -23.74
N ASP A 36 17.36 -35.22 -24.26
CA ASP A 36 16.74 -33.90 -24.33
C ASP A 36 16.32 -33.39 -22.95
N ARG A 37 15.81 -34.29 -22.12
CA ARG A 37 15.44 -33.97 -20.72
C ARG A 37 16.65 -33.52 -19.93
N GLU A 38 17.78 -34.21 -20.02
CA GLU A 38 19.03 -33.83 -19.35
C GLU A 38 19.56 -32.48 -19.87
N ARG A 39 19.52 -32.24 -21.18
CA ARG A 39 19.95 -30.96 -21.77
C ARG A 39 19.10 -29.81 -21.29
N VAL A 40 17.77 -29.94 -21.29
CA VAL A 40 16.86 -28.89 -20.81
C VAL A 40 17.02 -28.65 -19.30
N ALA A 41 17.08 -29.72 -18.50
CA ALA A 41 17.29 -29.62 -17.07
C ALA A 41 18.63 -28.96 -16.70
N GLY A 42 19.72 -29.36 -17.40
CA GLY A 42 21.04 -28.78 -17.22
C GLY A 42 21.08 -27.30 -17.61
N HIS A 43 20.44 -26.92 -18.71
CA HIS A 43 20.34 -25.52 -19.13
C HIS A 43 19.55 -24.68 -18.13
N HIS A 44 18.40 -25.17 -17.65
CA HIS A 44 17.60 -24.49 -16.65
C HIS A 44 18.34 -24.35 -15.31
N ALA A 45 19.04 -25.42 -14.88
CA ALA A 45 19.84 -25.35 -13.64
C ALA A 45 20.97 -24.31 -13.74
N ALA A 46 21.65 -24.24 -14.90
CA ALA A 46 22.69 -23.25 -15.14
C ALA A 46 22.14 -21.81 -15.14
N LEU A 47 20.97 -21.57 -15.76
CA LEU A 47 20.31 -20.27 -15.75
C LEU A 47 19.88 -19.88 -14.34
N ILE A 48 19.25 -20.77 -13.58
CA ILE A 48 18.85 -20.52 -12.19
C ILE A 48 20.08 -20.19 -11.34
N ALA A 49 21.18 -20.92 -11.49
CA ALA A 49 22.42 -20.65 -10.76
C ALA A 49 23.07 -19.31 -11.16
N ALA A 50 22.98 -18.90 -12.42
CA ALA A 50 23.45 -17.59 -12.88
C ALA A 50 22.60 -16.48 -12.28
N TYR A 51 21.29 -16.55 -12.38
CA TYR A 51 20.37 -15.55 -11.79
C TYR A 51 20.51 -15.49 -10.27
N ALA A 52 20.67 -16.62 -9.58
CA ALA A 52 20.90 -16.64 -8.13
C ALA A 52 22.19 -15.95 -7.73
N ARG A 53 23.25 -16.06 -8.53
CA ARG A 53 24.55 -15.43 -8.28
C ARG A 53 24.56 -13.94 -8.60
N ASP A 54 23.95 -13.56 -9.73
CA ASP A 54 24.05 -12.19 -10.24
C ASP A 54 23.06 -11.24 -9.57
N PHE A 55 21.92 -11.77 -9.09
CA PHE A 55 20.83 -10.97 -8.54
C PHE A 55 20.47 -11.31 -7.10
N ASP A 56 21.24 -12.15 -6.42
CA ASP A 56 20.98 -12.62 -5.04
C ASP A 56 19.51 -13.06 -4.85
N VAL A 57 19.06 -13.93 -5.76
CA VAL A 57 17.69 -14.44 -5.81
C VAL A 57 17.67 -15.86 -5.25
N ASP A 58 16.60 -16.20 -4.51
CA ASP A 58 16.47 -17.51 -3.87
C ASP A 58 16.31 -18.63 -4.90
N ALA A 59 17.36 -19.45 -5.09
CA ALA A 59 17.39 -20.58 -6.00
C ALA A 59 16.63 -21.82 -5.48
N ASP A 60 16.20 -21.84 -4.20
CA ASP A 60 15.50 -22.97 -3.57
C ASP A 60 14.26 -22.52 -2.79
N PRO A 61 13.11 -23.24 -2.87
CA PRO A 61 11.93 -22.98 -2.03
C PRO A 61 12.20 -23.07 -0.52
N ARG A 62 13.22 -23.82 -0.11
CA ARG A 62 13.69 -23.85 1.28
C ARG A 62 14.46 -22.61 1.66
N GLY A 63 15.30 -22.09 0.77
CA GLY A 63 15.99 -20.81 0.92
C GLY A 63 15.02 -19.63 1.03
N MET A 64 13.95 -19.63 0.24
CA MET A 64 12.90 -18.61 0.30
C MET A 64 12.20 -18.56 1.68
N ARG A 65 11.94 -19.71 2.30
CA ARG A 65 11.38 -19.79 3.67
C ARG A 65 12.35 -19.31 4.73
N LEU A 66 13.64 -19.65 4.57
CA LEU A 66 14.71 -19.18 5.44
C LEU A 66 14.94 -17.68 5.27
N SER A 67 14.89 -17.15 4.05
CA SER A 67 15.04 -15.72 3.79
C SER A 67 13.86 -14.92 4.34
N LEU A 68 12.62 -15.42 4.24
CA LEU A 68 11.45 -14.83 4.90
C LEU A 68 11.59 -14.83 6.43
N GLY A 69 12.06 -15.95 7.02
CA GLY A 69 12.33 -16.04 8.45
C GLY A 69 13.42 -15.06 8.90
N MET A 70 14.51 -14.93 8.14
CA MET A 70 15.57 -13.97 8.40
C MET A 70 15.08 -12.52 8.29
N ARG A 71 14.25 -12.20 7.29
CA ARG A 71 13.64 -10.88 7.13
C ARG A 71 12.70 -10.55 8.30
N ALA A 72 11.86 -11.51 8.71
CA ALA A 72 10.98 -11.35 9.86
C ALA A 72 11.78 -11.18 11.15
N ALA A 73 12.82 -11.99 11.37
CA ALA A 73 13.70 -11.87 12.52
C ALA A 73 14.46 -10.54 12.55
N SER A 74 14.99 -10.09 11.41
CA SER A 74 15.66 -8.79 11.29
C SER A 74 14.72 -7.63 11.57
N PHE A 75 13.48 -7.70 11.06
CA PHE A 75 12.45 -6.69 11.31
C PHE A 75 12.04 -6.63 12.78
N LEU A 76 11.79 -7.79 13.40
CA LEU A 76 11.49 -7.89 14.83
C LEU A 76 12.67 -7.41 15.69
N GLY A 77 13.89 -7.78 15.31
CA GLY A 77 15.11 -7.30 15.97
C GLY A 77 15.26 -5.79 15.88
N ALA A 78 15.00 -5.20 14.73
CA ALA A 78 15.04 -3.75 14.54
C ALA A 78 13.98 -3.03 15.38
N ILE A 79 12.75 -3.57 15.44
CA ILE A 79 11.69 -3.03 16.31
C ILE A 79 12.07 -3.15 17.78
N ALA A 80 12.58 -4.30 18.22
CA ALA A 80 12.98 -4.53 19.60
C ALA A 80 14.13 -3.58 20.00
N PHE A 81 15.11 -3.38 19.10
CA PHE A 81 16.21 -2.45 19.34
C PHE A 81 15.70 -0.99 19.40
N ALA A 82 14.83 -0.59 18.48
CA ALA A 82 14.22 0.74 18.50
C ALA A 82 13.40 0.97 19.79
N ALA A 83 12.63 -0.03 20.22
CA ALA A 83 11.90 0.03 21.48
C ALA A 83 12.84 0.13 22.67
N SER A 84 13.95 -0.64 22.70
CA SER A 84 14.97 -0.55 23.74
C SER A 84 15.56 0.84 23.86
N VAL A 85 15.96 1.44 22.72
CA VAL A 85 16.49 2.82 22.68
C VAL A 85 15.43 3.81 23.16
N PHE A 86 14.18 3.65 22.75
CA PHE A 86 13.07 4.50 23.18
C PHE A 86 12.85 4.43 24.70
N PHE A 87 12.81 3.22 25.29
CA PHE A 87 12.63 3.07 26.73
C PHE A 87 13.83 3.59 27.53
N ALA A 88 15.05 3.36 27.05
CA ALA A 88 16.27 3.89 27.66
C ALA A 88 16.27 5.44 27.65
N LEU A 89 15.95 6.04 26.50
CA LEU A 89 15.81 7.49 26.39
C LEU A 89 14.74 8.02 27.32
N ARG A 90 13.57 7.37 27.38
CA ARG A 90 12.48 7.77 28.28
C ARG A 90 12.89 7.74 29.76
N GLN A 91 13.67 6.75 30.17
CA GLN A 91 14.14 6.61 31.54
C GLN A 91 15.20 7.68 31.90
N LEU A 92 16.12 7.96 30.98
CA LEU A 92 17.18 8.94 31.14
C LEU A 92 16.72 10.39 30.95
N TRP A 93 15.57 10.58 30.26
CA TRP A 93 15.11 11.89 29.78
C TRP A 93 14.98 12.95 30.87
N GLY A 94 14.46 12.56 32.02
CA GLY A 94 14.28 13.46 33.17
C GLY A 94 15.59 13.89 33.86
N HIS A 95 16.72 13.24 33.53
CA HIS A 95 18.04 13.54 34.11
C HIS A 95 18.91 14.38 33.14
N LEU A 96 18.44 14.58 31.91
CA LEU A 96 19.17 15.32 30.87
C LEU A 96 18.68 16.77 30.83
N GLY A 97 19.62 17.72 30.79
CA GLY A 97 19.28 19.13 30.53
C GLY A 97 18.77 19.32 29.10
N ASP A 98 17.99 20.40 28.87
CA ASP A 98 17.32 20.69 27.59
C ASP A 98 18.27 20.67 26.38
N ALA A 99 19.47 21.23 26.53
CA ALA A 99 20.47 21.25 25.48
C ALA A 99 20.94 19.84 25.09
N ALA A 100 21.11 18.94 26.07
CA ALA A 100 21.49 17.54 25.84
C ALA A 100 20.35 16.79 25.16
N GLN A 101 19.11 17.03 25.56
CA GLN A 101 17.93 16.44 24.94
C GLN A 101 17.84 16.80 23.45
N VAL A 102 17.95 18.08 23.12
CA VAL A 102 17.94 18.58 21.74
C VAL A 102 19.11 18.00 20.93
N ALA A 103 20.31 17.96 21.52
CA ALA A 103 21.48 17.42 20.84
C ALA A 103 21.33 15.92 20.51
N ILE A 104 20.79 15.12 21.44
CA ILE A 104 20.54 13.68 21.22
C ILE A 104 19.49 13.48 20.11
N LEU A 105 18.40 14.25 20.13
CA LEU A 105 17.34 14.13 19.14
C LEU A 105 17.79 14.55 17.74
N ALA A 106 18.45 15.70 17.65
CA ALA A 106 19.00 16.18 16.38
C ALA A 106 20.10 15.24 15.86
N GLY A 107 21.01 14.82 16.74
CA GLY A 107 22.09 13.90 16.41
C GLY A 107 21.56 12.53 15.95
N GLY A 108 20.54 11.99 16.62
CA GLY A 108 19.88 10.74 16.24
C GLY A 108 19.21 10.80 14.87
N SER A 109 18.52 11.89 14.58
CA SER A 109 17.91 12.11 13.26
C SER A 109 18.94 12.26 12.15
N LEU A 110 20.02 13.01 12.38
CA LEU A 110 21.12 13.16 11.42
C LEU A 110 21.90 11.86 11.23
N ALA A 111 22.17 11.15 12.30
CA ALA A 111 22.87 9.85 12.25
C ALA A 111 22.06 8.80 11.50
N SER A 112 20.73 8.73 11.71
CA SER A 112 19.87 7.80 10.99
C SER A 112 19.75 8.15 9.51
N LEU A 113 19.73 9.43 9.15
CA LEU A 113 19.79 9.88 7.76
C LEU A 113 21.13 9.52 7.11
N ALA A 114 22.26 9.81 7.79
CA ALA A 114 23.59 9.45 7.32
C ALA A 114 23.75 7.92 7.15
N ALA A 115 23.24 7.14 8.10
CA ALA A 115 23.20 5.68 8.00
C ALA A 115 22.39 5.21 6.79
N THR A 116 21.23 5.82 6.52
CA THR A 116 20.41 5.53 5.34
C THR A 116 21.18 5.76 4.03
N LEU A 117 21.87 6.90 3.93
CA LEU A 117 22.68 7.22 2.77
C LEU A 117 23.88 6.28 2.61
N ALA A 118 24.55 5.92 3.70
CA ALA A 118 25.68 5.00 3.70
C ALA A 118 25.26 3.55 3.34
N VAL A 119 24.13 3.08 3.86
CA VAL A 119 23.60 1.74 3.52
C VAL A 119 23.16 1.71 2.06
N ARG A 120 22.50 2.77 1.56
CA ARG A 120 22.06 2.86 0.17
C ARG A 120 23.20 2.63 -0.83
N THR A 121 24.42 3.09 -0.54
CA THR A 121 25.56 2.92 -1.45
C THR A 121 26.13 1.51 -1.46
N ARG A 122 25.81 0.69 -0.45
CA ARG A 122 26.34 -0.67 -0.27
C ARG A 122 25.29 -1.76 -0.49
N ASP A 123 24.02 -1.41 -0.36
CA ASP A 123 22.91 -2.37 -0.44
C ASP A 123 22.47 -2.58 -1.90
N THR A 124 22.74 -3.75 -2.44
CA THR A 124 22.32 -4.16 -3.78
C THR A 124 20.87 -4.62 -3.83
N THR A 125 20.28 -4.98 -2.66
CA THR A 125 18.95 -5.57 -2.56
C THR A 125 17.85 -4.53 -2.32
N GLY A 126 18.21 -3.36 -1.83
CA GLY A 126 17.29 -2.30 -1.42
C GLY A 126 16.49 -2.61 -0.13
N TYR A 127 16.58 -3.83 0.42
CA TYR A 127 15.84 -4.21 1.63
C TYR A 127 16.35 -3.50 2.87
N PHE A 128 17.67 -3.55 3.11
CA PHE A 128 18.28 -2.89 4.26
C PHE A 128 18.19 -1.37 4.15
N THR A 129 18.32 -0.82 2.95
CA THR A 129 18.10 0.60 2.69
C THR A 129 16.70 1.03 3.09
N ASN A 130 15.66 0.28 2.70
CA ASN A 130 14.29 0.56 3.06
C ASN A 130 14.04 0.44 4.57
N LEU A 131 14.63 -0.57 5.22
CA LEU A 131 14.50 -0.77 6.66
C LEU A 131 15.12 0.39 7.45
N VAL A 132 16.36 0.79 7.10
CA VAL A 132 17.06 1.90 7.76
C VAL A 132 16.35 3.23 7.48
N ALA A 133 15.83 3.44 6.27
CA ALA A 133 15.05 4.62 5.94
C ALA A 133 13.73 4.72 6.74
N MET A 134 13.06 3.60 6.98
CA MET A 134 11.87 3.56 7.87
C MET A 134 12.24 3.88 9.31
N VAL A 135 13.36 3.37 9.82
CA VAL A 135 13.89 3.71 11.15
C VAL A 135 14.23 5.20 11.22
N ALA A 136 14.88 5.74 10.19
CA ALA A 136 15.19 7.17 10.13
C ALA A 136 13.93 8.04 10.15
N PHE A 137 12.89 7.64 9.42
CA PHE A 137 11.59 8.32 9.45
C PHE A 137 10.96 8.26 10.86
N ALA A 138 10.93 7.08 11.48
CA ALA A 138 10.39 6.91 12.82
C ALA A 138 11.17 7.74 13.87
N CYS A 139 12.50 7.75 13.82
CA CYS A 139 13.35 8.59 14.66
C CYS A 139 13.03 10.08 14.48
N PHE A 140 12.82 10.53 13.24
CA PHE A 140 12.48 11.92 12.97
C PHE A 140 11.10 12.30 13.50
N VAL A 141 10.09 11.43 13.33
CA VAL A 141 8.74 11.64 13.88
C VAL A 141 8.80 11.75 15.40
N LEU A 142 9.51 10.82 16.06
CA LEU A 142 9.70 10.83 17.51
C LEU A 142 10.45 12.08 17.98
N ASN A 143 11.48 12.50 17.23
CA ASN A 143 12.23 13.72 17.51
C ASN A 143 11.31 14.93 17.57
N VAL A 144 10.56 15.21 16.52
CA VAL A 144 9.64 16.35 16.48
C VAL A 144 8.62 16.28 17.61
N ALA A 145 8.07 15.10 17.89
CA ALA A 145 7.08 14.91 18.97
C ALA A 145 7.68 15.15 20.37
N LEU A 146 8.90 14.67 20.61
CA LEU A 146 9.58 14.82 21.92
C LEU A 146 10.06 16.26 22.14
N VAL A 147 10.58 16.93 21.11
CA VAL A 147 10.93 18.35 21.18
C VAL A 147 9.69 19.18 21.50
N GLY A 148 8.57 18.91 20.84
CA GLY A 148 7.31 19.59 21.13
C GLY A 148 6.88 19.45 22.60
N ARG A 149 7.07 18.25 23.18
CA ARG A 149 6.77 18.00 24.60
C ARG A 149 7.77 18.68 25.55
N ALA A 150 9.07 18.61 25.24
CA ALA A 150 10.12 19.19 26.09
C ALA A 150 9.96 20.72 26.23
N PHE A 151 9.57 21.38 25.16
CA PHE A 151 9.35 22.84 25.15
C PHE A 151 7.90 23.25 25.39
N ASN A 152 7.01 22.34 25.83
CA ASN A 152 5.59 22.61 26.05
C ASN A 152 4.90 23.31 24.85
N LEU A 153 5.34 22.97 23.64
CA LEU A 153 4.73 23.51 22.42
C LEU A 153 3.35 22.88 22.24
N THR A 154 2.36 23.69 21.95
CA THR A 154 1.04 23.18 21.57
C THR A 154 1.15 22.32 20.34
N PRO A 155 0.56 21.10 20.33
CA PRO A 155 0.58 20.26 19.15
C PRO A 155 0.08 21.02 17.92
N SER A 156 0.91 21.09 16.88
CA SER A 156 0.59 21.79 15.63
C SER A 156 0.37 20.79 14.51
N ASP A 157 -0.66 21.01 13.72
CA ASP A 157 -0.93 20.31 12.46
C ASP A 157 0.25 20.39 11.49
N THR A 158 1.04 21.46 11.56
CA THR A 158 2.25 21.67 10.74
C THR A 158 3.29 20.54 10.91
N ALA A 159 3.33 19.87 12.07
CA ALA A 159 4.20 18.71 12.26
C ALA A 159 3.93 17.59 11.25
N LEU A 160 2.66 17.35 10.93
CA LEU A 160 2.27 16.35 9.91
C LEU A 160 2.80 16.72 8.52
N LEU A 161 2.81 18.01 8.18
CA LEU A 161 3.38 18.47 6.91
C LEU A 161 4.89 18.26 6.85
N VAL A 162 5.61 18.56 7.94
CA VAL A 162 7.05 18.34 8.05
C VAL A 162 7.37 16.84 7.93
N TRP A 163 6.59 15.98 8.58
CA TRP A 163 6.72 14.52 8.46
C TRP A 163 6.43 14.04 7.03
N ALA A 164 5.42 14.59 6.37
CA ALA A 164 5.11 14.26 4.98
C ALA A 164 6.28 14.60 4.05
N VAL A 165 6.85 15.80 4.17
CA VAL A 165 8.00 16.23 3.36
C VAL A 165 9.19 15.30 3.57
N TYR A 166 9.52 14.98 4.82
CA TYR A 166 10.64 14.08 5.12
C TYR A 166 10.40 12.65 4.60
N ALA A 167 9.17 12.14 4.76
CA ALA A 167 8.78 10.84 4.20
C ALA A 167 8.91 10.81 2.68
N PHE A 168 8.46 11.85 1.98
CA PHE A 168 8.62 11.94 0.52
C PHE A 168 10.09 11.99 0.12
N LEU A 169 10.92 12.80 0.79
CA LEU A 169 12.35 12.84 0.52
C LEU A 169 13.00 11.45 0.63
N LEU A 170 12.75 10.74 1.72
CA LEU A 170 13.25 9.38 1.90
C LEU A 170 12.64 8.38 0.90
N ALA A 171 11.34 8.48 0.61
CA ALA A 171 10.67 7.63 -0.36
C ALA A 171 11.32 7.74 -1.74
N TYR A 172 11.54 8.98 -2.19
CA TYR A 172 12.18 9.23 -3.48
C TYR A 172 13.69 8.96 -3.47
N ALA A 173 14.36 9.12 -2.33
CA ALA A 173 15.78 8.79 -2.21
C ALA A 173 16.00 7.27 -2.21
N CYS A 174 15.20 6.49 -1.51
CA CYS A 174 15.39 5.05 -1.29
C CYS A 174 14.47 4.15 -2.12
N ASP A 175 13.64 4.71 -3.01
CA ASP A 175 12.63 4.00 -3.82
C ASP A 175 11.65 3.17 -2.97
N SER A 176 11.21 3.73 -1.82
CA SER A 176 10.40 3.06 -0.82
C SER A 176 8.91 3.37 -0.98
N ARG A 177 8.13 2.35 -1.34
CA ARG A 177 6.65 2.44 -1.45
C ARG A 177 5.99 2.71 -0.09
N LEU A 178 6.54 2.15 0.99
CA LEU A 178 6.00 2.33 2.35
C LEU A 178 6.18 3.75 2.85
N LEU A 179 7.36 4.35 2.63
CA LEU A 179 7.61 5.75 2.99
C LEU A 179 6.78 6.71 2.14
N LEU A 180 6.55 6.37 0.86
CA LEU A 180 5.62 7.11 0.02
C LEU A 180 4.20 7.08 0.60
N ALA A 181 3.71 5.91 0.99
CA ALA A 181 2.40 5.76 1.61
C ALA A 181 2.31 6.53 2.94
N ALA A 182 3.37 6.47 3.78
CA ALA A 182 3.46 7.23 5.01
C ALA A 182 3.43 8.75 4.77
N GLY A 183 4.15 9.23 3.75
CA GLY A 183 4.14 10.65 3.35
C GLY A 183 2.75 11.11 2.90
N ILE A 184 2.08 10.32 2.08
CA ILE A 184 0.70 10.60 1.67
C ILE A 184 -0.25 10.58 2.87
N ALA A 185 -0.12 9.60 3.79
CA ALA A 185 -0.94 9.53 4.99
C ALA A 185 -0.74 10.74 5.90
N CYS A 186 0.50 11.19 6.11
CA CYS A 186 0.80 12.41 6.86
C CYS A 186 0.20 13.65 6.18
N LEU A 187 0.28 13.75 4.85
CA LEU A 187 -0.31 14.85 4.10
C LEU A 187 -1.84 14.87 4.23
N MET A 188 -2.49 13.70 4.14
CA MET A 188 -3.93 13.58 4.35
C MET A 188 -4.31 13.92 5.79
N GLY A 189 -3.51 13.46 6.78
CA GLY A 189 -3.68 13.82 8.18
C GLY A 189 -3.57 15.34 8.43
N TRP A 190 -2.62 16.01 7.75
CA TRP A 190 -2.49 17.46 7.83
C TRP A 190 -3.73 18.18 7.25
N ILE A 191 -4.24 17.73 6.11
CA ILE A 191 -5.46 18.27 5.51
C ILE A 191 -6.66 18.09 6.46
N ALA A 192 -6.80 16.91 7.08
CA ALA A 192 -7.84 16.62 8.06
C ALA A 192 -7.75 17.54 9.27
N ALA A 193 -6.55 17.68 9.86
CA ALA A 193 -6.29 18.55 11.01
C ALA A 193 -6.58 20.02 10.67
N ARG A 194 -6.20 20.47 9.47
CA ARG A 194 -6.42 21.86 9.03
C ARG A 194 -7.90 22.15 8.79
N ALA A 195 -8.65 21.20 8.24
CA ALA A 195 -10.09 21.32 8.06
C ALA A 195 -10.85 21.43 9.39
N GLY A 196 -10.41 20.68 10.42
CA GLY A 196 -10.98 20.75 11.77
C GLY A 196 -10.56 22.02 12.55
N ALA A 197 -9.31 22.47 12.40
CA ALA A 197 -8.76 23.61 13.14
C ALA A 197 -9.51 24.93 12.89
N TRP A 198 -10.13 25.13 11.74
CA TRP A 198 -10.91 26.34 11.41
C TRP A 198 -12.17 26.50 12.25
N ARG A 199 -12.58 25.47 13.00
CA ARG A 199 -13.75 25.49 13.89
C ARG A 199 -13.45 25.29 15.37
N GLY A 200 -12.18 25.27 15.78
CA GLY A 200 -11.78 25.17 17.20
C GLY A 200 -11.94 23.78 17.81
N VAL A 201 -12.15 22.74 17.01
CA VAL A 201 -12.21 21.35 17.45
C VAL A 201 -10.86 20.66 17.21
N TYR A 202 -10.36 19.98 18.24
CA TYR A 202 -9.06 19.32 18.25
C TYR A 202 -8.96 18.13 17.25
N TRP A 203 -8.07 18.20 16.45
CA TRP A 203 -7.26 17.52 15.44
C TRP A 203 -7.46 16.05 15.11
N ILE A 204 -8.56 15.40 15.34
CA ILE A 204 -8.88 14.07 14.74
C ILE A 204 -10.41 13.92 14.54
N ASP A 205 -11.08 14.96 14.12
CA ASP A 205 -12.44 14.76 13.63
C ASP A 205 -12.40 14.67 12.10
N LEU A 206 -12.10 13.45 11.60
CA LEU A 206 -12.18 13.09 10.18
C LEU A 206 -13.59 13.32 9.60
N GLY A 207 -14.55 13.71 10.48
CA GLY A 207 -15.96 13.81 10.16
C GLY A 207 -16.47 15.17 9.77
N GLU A 208 -15.79 16.28 10.10
CA GLU A 208 -16.47 17.58 10.01
C GLU A 208 -16.68 18.13 8.59
N ARG A 209 -15.88 17.80 7.60
CA ARG A 209 -16.07 18.24 6.20
C ARG A 209 -15.27 17.31 5.24
N PRO A 210 -15.83 16.16 4.93
CA PRO A 210 -15.15 15.18 4.09
C PRO A 210 -14.77 15.69 2.69
N GLU A 211 -15.49 16.69 2.15
CA GLU A 211 -15.21 17.28 0.85
C GLU A 211 -13.82 17.92 0.75
N ASN A 212 -13.21 18.31 1.86
CA ASN A 212 -11.87 18.90 1.89
C ASN A 212 -10.79 17.95 1.36
N PHE A 213 -11.07 16.65 1.31
CA PHE A 213 -10.16 15.65 0.75
C PHE A 213 -10.21 15.56 -0.78
N PHE A 214 -11.27 16.03 -1.43
CA PHE A 214 -11.43 15.88 -2.89
C PHE A 214 -10.30 16.55 -3.70
N PRO A 215 -9.89 17.79 -3.44
CA PRO A 215 -8.79 18.40 -4.19
C PRO A 215 -7.49 17.62 -4.07
N ALA A 216 -7.17 17.15 -2.85
CA ALA A 216 -5.98 16.35 -2.61
C ALA A 216 -6.05 14.96 -3.26
N ALA A 217 -7.22 14.32 -3.23
CA ALA A 217 -7.46 13.06 -3.91
C ALA A 217 -7.24 13.17 -5.42
N ILE A 218 -7.80 14.22 -6.03
CA ILE A 218 -7.62 14.50 -7.47
C ILE A 218 -6.14 14.76 -7.78
N ALA A 219 -5.46 15.57 -6.96
CA ALA A 219 -4.03 15.83 -7.12
C ALA A 219 -3.22 14.52 -7.07
N LEU A 220 -3.47 13.64 -6.09
CA LEU A 220 -2.81 12.34 -5.97
C LEU A 220 -3.04 11.44 -7.19
N LEU A 221 -4.26 11.43 -7.73
CA LEU A 221 -4.60 10.65 -8.92
C LEU A 221 -3.91 11.20 -10.19
N CYS A 222 -3.65 12.50 -10.23
CA CYS A 222 -2.97 13.15 -11.34
C CYS A 222 -1.43 12.97 -11.29
N VAL A 223 -0.82 12.83 -10.08
CA VAL A 223 0.65 12.71 -9.94
C VAL A 223 1.26 11.66 -10.86
N PRO A 224 0.73 10.43 -11.03
CA PRO A 224 1.33 9.42 -11.90
C PRO A 224 1.39 9.82 -13.38
N ALA A 225 0.55 10.76 -13.82
CA ALA A 225 0.55 11.25 -15.19
C ALA A 225 1.70 12.26 -15.44
N PHE A 226 2.11 13.00 -14.40
CA PHE A 226 3.14 14.05 -14.50
C PHE A 226 4.53 13.56 -14.05
N VAL A 227 4.58 12.72 -13.02
CA VAL A 227 5.84 12.13 -12.57
C VAL A 227 6.13 10.94 -13.47
N ALA A 228 7.24 11.02 -14.22
CA ALA A 228 7.64 10.01 -15.19
C ALA A 228 7.55 8.59 -14.59
N ALA A 229 6.40 7.95 -14.79
CA ALA A 229 6.07 6.60 -14.31
C ALA A 229 7.10 5.56 -14.79
N ALA A 230 7.79 5.85 -15.90
CA ALA A 230 8.86 5.03 -16.45
C ALA A 230 10.08 4.87 -15.52
N ARG A 231 10.37 5.87 -14.65
CA ARG A 231 11.53 5.81 -13.75
C ARG A 231 11.25 5.05 -12.45
N ARG A 232 9.99 4.97 -12.01
CA ARG A 232 9.59 4.35 -10.72
C ARG A 232 8.22 3.66 -10.84
N PRO A 233 8.15 2.51 -11.50
CA PRO A 233 6.88 1.83 -11.78
C PRO A 233 6.12 1.43 -10.51
N GLY A 234 6.83 1.28 -9.37
CA GLY A 234 6.22 0.92 -8.10
C GLY A 234 5.47 2.04 -7.37
N PHE A 235 5.64 3.31 -7.76
CA PHE A 235 5.00 4.45 -7.09
C PHE A 235 3.59 4.72 -7.62
N ALA A 236 3.37 4.52 -8.91
CA ALA A 236 2.08 4.77 -9.54
C ALA A 236 0.90 4.01 -8.88
N PRO A 237 1.01 2.71 -8.53
CA PRO A 237 -0.03 2.00 -7.77
C PRO A 237 -0.33 2.64 -6.42
N VAL A 238 0.69 3.08 -5.67
CA VAL A 238 0.52 3.71 -4.34
C VAL A 238 -0.29 5.00 -4.45
N TYR A 239 0.07 5.87 -5.40
CA TYR A 239 -0.68 7.10 -5.66
C TYR A 239 -2.12 6.84 -6.09
N ARG A 240 -2.35 5.86 -6.98
CA ARG A 240 -3.70 5.49 -7.44
C ARG A 240 -4.55 4.96 -6.30
N VAL A 241 -4.05 3.99 -5.53
CA VAL A 241 -4.81 3.39 -4.43
C VAL A 241 -5.12 4.41 -3.35
N LEU A 242 -4.13 5.17 -2.88
CA LEU A 242 -4.36 6.17 -1.82
C LEU A 242 -5.18 7.36 -2.32
N GLY A 243 -5.02 7.77 -3.58
CA GLY A 243 -5.87 8.79 -4.20
C GLY A 243 -7.33 8.34 -4.32
N LEU A 244 -7.58 7.07 -4.70
CA LEU A 244 -8.93 6.50 -4.73
C LEU A 244 -9.53 6.36 -3.34
N ILE A 245 -8.75 5.96 -2.34
CA ILE A 245 -9.21 5.93 -0.94
C ILE A 245 -9.58 7.33 -0.48
N ALA A 246 -8.71 8.32 -0.73
CA ALA A 246 -8.97 9.72 -0.38
C ALA A 246 -10.18 10.33 -1.12
N LEU A 247 -10.57 9.79 -2.26
CA LEU A 247 -11.76 10.17 -3.01
C LEU A 247 -13.01 9.44 -2.52
N LEU A 248 -12.95 8.11 -2.44
CA LEU A 248 -14.13 7.27 -2.21
C LEU A 248 -14.54 7.21 -0.74
N LEU A 249 -13.59 7.34 0.20
CA LEU A 249 -13.90 7.32 1.62
C LEU A 249 -14.73 8.52 2.07
N PRO A 250 -14.43 9.79 1.70
CA PRO A 250 -15.30 10.92 1.98
C PRO A 250 -16.70 10.79 1.35
N VAL A 251 -16.78 10.28 0.13
CA VAL A 251 -18.07 9.99 -0.54
C VAL A 251 -18.87 8.97 0.26
N LEU A 252 -18.21 7.91 0.78
CA LEU A 252 -18.86 6.93 1.64
C LEU A 252 -19.36 7.55 2.94
N VAL A 253 -18.55 8.39 3.61
CA VAL A 253 -18.94 9.10 4.84
C VAL A 253 -20.15 9.99 4.59
N LEU A 254 -20.15 10.79 3.52
CA LEU A 254 -21.25 11.69 3.17
C LEU A 254 -22.53 10.94 2.73
N SER A 255 -22.38 9.74 2.22
CA SER A 255 -23.53 8.88 1.91
C SER A 255 -24.26 8.38 3.16
N PHE A 256 -23.67 8.56 4.34
CA PHE A 256 -24.20 8.16 5.65
C PHE A 256 -24.56 9.35 6.54
N TRP A 257 -23.73 10.41 6.48
CA TRP A 257 -23.85 11.60 7.31
C TRP A 257 -23.88 12.86 6.43
N GLY A 258 -25.00 13.08 5.75
CA GLY A 258 -25.19 14.22 4.86
C GLY A 258 -25.04 15.60 5.52
N ARG A 259 -25.25 15.67 6.87
CA ARG A 259 -25.07 16.92 7.65
C ARG A 259 -23.62 17.42 7.68
N LEU A 260 -22.66 16.57 7.34
CA LEU A 260 -21.25 16.94 7.28
C LEU A 260 -20.86 17.64 5.97
N SER A 261 -21.76 17.72 5.00
CA SER A 261 -21.52 18.38 3.71
C SER A 261 -21.51 19.90 3.82
N TYR A 262 -20.83 20.56 2.90
CA TYR A 262 -20.93 22.02 2.67
C TYR A 262 -22.24 22.41 1.99
N ILE A 263 -22.92 21.47 1.37
CA ILE A 263 -24.14 21.72 0.58
C ILE A 263 -25.29 22.03 1.56
N ASP A 264 -25.94 23.17 1.37
CA ASP A 264 -27.12 23.58 2.14
C ASP A 264 -28.37 22.95 1.53
N ALA A 265 -28.61 21.68 1.89
CA ALA A 265 -29.74 20.92 1.43
C ALA A 265 -30.18 19.91 2.52
N PRO A 266 -31.40 19.34 2.45
CA PRO A 266 -31.82 18.29 3.38
C PRO A 266 -30.83 17.13 3.43
N ALA A 267 -30.47 16.67 4.63
CA ALA A 267 -29.46 15.62 4.81
C ALA A 267 -29.78 14.37 3.99
N SER A 268 -31.06 13.96 3.91
CA SER A 268 -31.48 12.81 3.12
C SER A 268 -31.24 12.96 1.62
N ALA A 269 -31.35 14.17 1.07
CA ALA A 269 -31.06 14.45 -0.33
C ALA A 269 -29.56 14.37 -0.60
N ILE A 270 -28.73 14.92 0.30
CA ILE A 270 -27.27 14.86 0.23
C ILE A 270 -26.80 13.40 0.31
N GLU A 271 -27.30 12.64 1.30
CA GLU A 271 -26.96 11.23 1.47
C GLU A 271 -27.31 10.40 0.23
N SER A 272 -28.51 10.61 -0.33
CA SER A 272 -28.93 9.93 -1.56
C SER A 272 -28.07 10.29 -2.76
N GLY A 273 -27.70 11.58 -2.90
CA GLY A 273 -26.81 12.06 -3.95
C GLY A 273 -25.42 11.43 -3.87
N TYR A 274 -24.81 11.43 -2.68
CA TYR A 274 -23.49 10.82 -2.47
C TYR A 274 -23.51 9.30 -2.55
N GLN A 275 -24.62 8.63 -2.20
CA GLN A 275 -24.77 7.20 -2.42
C GLN A 275 -24.73 6.87 -3.91
N PHE A 276 -25.54 7.58 -4.71
CA PHE A 276 -25.55 7.36 -6.16
C PHE A 276 -24.17 7.66 -6.78
N ALA A 277 -23.56 8.78 -6.40
CA ALA A 277 -22.22 9.15 -6.84
C ALA A 277 -21.17 8.10 -6.41
N GLY A 278 -21.28 7.55 -5.20
CA GLY A 278 -20.38 6.52 -4.69
C GLY A 278 -20.44 5.23 -5.49
N PHE A 279 -21.64 4.73 -5.79
CA PHE A 279 -21.81 3.54 -6.64
C PHE A 279 -21.30 3.80 -8.06
N ALA A 280 -21.61 4.96 -8.64
CA ALA A 280 -21.16 5.33 -9.97
C ALA A 280 -19.63 5.44 -10.05
N LEU A 281 -18.99 6.10 -9.08
CA LEU A 281 -17.54 6.24 -8.99
C LEU A 281 -16.85 4.89 -8.74
N ALA A 282 -17.39 4.06 -7.85
CA ALA A 282 -16.84 2.72 -7.60
C ALA A 282 -16.96 1.83 -8.85
N ALA A 283 -18.10 1.85 -9.55
CA ALA A 283 -18.29 1.12 -10.80
C ALA A 283 -17.36 1.64 -11.90
N ALA A 284 -17.19 2.96 -12.04
CA ALA A 284 -16.26 3.58 -12.96
C ALA A 284 -14.81 3.19 -12.65
N THR A 285 -14.45 3.10 -11.37
CA THR A 285 -13.12 2.66 -10.92
C THR A 285 -12.87 1.19 -11.29
N VAL A 286 -13.86 0.31 -11.07
CA VAL A 286 -13.79 -1.11 -11.49
C VAL A 286 -13.63 -1.22 -13.00
N TRP A 287 -14.45 -0.50 -13.75
CA TRP A 287 -14.40 -0.49 -15.21
C TRP A 287 -13.05 0.02 -15.74
N LEU A 288 -12.53 1.12 -15.18
CA LEU A 288 -11.23 1.68 -15.55
C LEU A 288 -10.09 0.71 -15.23
N GLY A 289 -10.13 0.09 -14.05
CA GLY A 289 -9.16 -0.92 -13.62
C GLY A 289 -9.13 -2.12 -14.56
N ALA A 290 -10.31 -2.63 -14.94
CA ALA A 290 -10.45 -3.72 -15.89
C ALA A 290 -9.97 -3.33 -17.31
N ARG A 291 -10.33 -2.13 -17.79
CA ARG A 291 -9.96 -1.67 -19.14
C ARG A 291 -8.47 -1.36 -19.30
N ARG A 292 -7.82 -0.88 -18.24
CA ARG A 292 -6.39 -0.49 -18.23
C ARG A 292 -5.48 -1.60 -17.71
N ASP A 293 -6.05 -2.73 -17.32
CA ASP A 293 -5.34 -3.84 -16.66
C ASP A 293 -4.59 -3.40 -15.39
N TRP A 294 -5.21 -2.46 -14.64
CA TRP A 294 -4.70 -1.99 -13.37
C TRP A 294 -5.36 -2.75 -12.22
N SER A 295 -4.73 -3.84 -11.79
CA SER A 295 -5.25 -4.70 -10.73
C SER A 295 -5.45 -3.98 -9.39
N ASP A 296 -4.59 -3.03 -9.06
CA ASP A 296 -4.66 -2.17 -7.88
C ASP A 296 -5.94 -1.31 -7.87
N VAL A 297 -6.25 -0.66 -9.00
CA VAL A 297 -7.46 0.16 -9.19
C VAL A 297 -8.71 -0.71 -9.18
N PHE A 298 -8.67 -1.85 -9.87
CA PHE A 298 -9.78 -2.80 -9.91
C PHE A 298 -10.16 -3.31 -8.50
N HIS A 299 -9.19 -3.79 -7.72
CA HIS A 299 -9.46 -4.28 -6.37
C HIS A 299 -9.96 -3.18 -5.44
N THR A 300 -9.41 -1.97 -5.52
CA THR A 300 -9.88 -0.82 -4.75
C THR A 300 -11.32 -0.48 -5.10
N GLY A 301 -11.66 -0.42 -6.39
CA GLY A 301 -13.01 -0.16 -6.85
C GLY A 301 -14.02 -1.22 -6.37
N VAL A 302 -13.67 -2.51 -6.49
CA VAL A 302 -14.52 -3.61 -5.98
C VAL A 302 -14.71 -3.50 -4.47
N THR A 303 -13.65 -3.21 -3.71
CA THR A 303 -13.73 -3.04 -2.25
C THR A 303 -14.71 -1.94 -1.88
N PHE A 304 -14.60 -0.77 -2.49
CA PHE A 304 -15.51 0.33 -2.21
C PHE A 304 -16.93 0.07 -2.70
N PHE A 305 -17.10 -0.58 -3.86
CA PHE A 305 -18.42 -0.99 -4.34
C PHE A 305 -19.13 -1.90 -3.32
N VAL A 306 -18.40 -2.86 -2.77
CA VAL A 306 -18.91 -3.76 -1.72
C VAL A 306 -19.19 -2.98 -0.43
N LEU A 307 -18.33 -2.04 -0.03
CA LEU A 307 -18.56 -1.19 1.14
C LEU A 307 -19.84 -0.34 0.96
N PHE A 308 -20.04 0.32 -0.17
CA PHE A 308 -21.27 1.06 -0.46
C PHE A 308 -22.49 0.17 -0.43
N LEU A 309 -22.41 -1.04 -1.00
CA LEU A 309 -23.50 -2.02 -0.99
C LEU A 309 -23.90 -2.41 0.43
N TYR A 310 -22.93 -2.79 1.28
CA TYR A 310 -23.21 -3.20 2.66
C TYR A 310 -23.66 -2.03 3.54
N THR A 311 -23.11 -0.84 3.32
CA THR A 311 -23.53 0.38 3.99
C THR A 311 -25.01 0.64 3.72
N LYS A 312 -25.44 0.55 2.45
CA LYS A 312 -26.84 0.74 2.07
C LYS A 312 -27.74 -0.36 2.60
N PHE A 313 -27.26 -1.58 2.54
CA PHE A 313 -27.96 -2.74 3.08
C PHE A 313 -28.21 -2.58 4.58
N PHE A 314 -27.18 -2.11 5.33
CA PHE A 314 -27.31 -1.82 6.75
C PHE A 314 -28.36 -0.72 6.99
N THR A 315 -28.29 0.41 6.27
CA THR A 315 -29.18 1.55 6.48
C THR A 315 -30.65 1.20 6.26
N TRP A 316 -30.96 0.39 5.24
CA TRP A 316 -32.33 0.08 4.90
C TRP A 316 -32.96 -1.04 5.71
N TRP A 317 -32.16 -2.02 6.13
CA TRP A 317 -32.69 -3.32 6.55
C TRP A 317 -32.39 -3.64 8.00
N TRP A 318 -31.52 -2.87 8.66
CA TRP A 318 -31.14 -3.13 10.05
C TRP A 318 -32.28 -3.06 11.04
N ASP A 319 -33.19 -2.11 10.86
CA ASP A 319 -34.37 -1.91 11.76
C ASP A 319 -35.60 -2.66 11.28
N VAL A 320 -35.63 -3.07 10.01
CA VAL A 320 -36.79 -3.73 9.39
C VAL A 320 -36.72 -5.24 9.53
N LEU A 321 -35.51 -5.83 9.43
CA LEU A 321 -35.36 -7.28 9.45
C LEU A 321 -35.00 -7.84 10.83
N PRO A 322 -35.48 -9.06 11.18
CA PRO A 322 -34.91 -9.82 12.28
C PRO A 322 -33.39 -9.99 12.09
N LYS A 323 -32.63 -9.85 13.17
CA LYS A 323 -31.15 -9.84 13.09
C LYS A 323 -30.56 -11.09 12.44
N TRP A 324 -31.16 -12.27 12.69
CA TRP A 324 -30.71 -13.52 12.06
C TRP A 324 -30.90 -13.53 10.53
N LEU A 325 -32.03 -12.98 10.04
CA LEU A 325 -32.31 -12.88 8.60
C LEU A 325 -31.39 -11.86 7.92
N PHE A 326 -31.12 -10.74 8.60
CA PHE A 326 -30.16 -9.74 8.15
C PHE A 326 -28.78 -10.37 7.91
N PHE A 327 -28.23 -11.09 8.90
CA PHE A 327 -26.92 -11.74 8.75
C PHE A 327 -26.92 -12.88 7.74
N LEU A 328 -28.04 -13.61 7.59
CA LEU A 328 -28.17 -14.62 6.54
C LEU A 328 -28.05 -14.02 5.13
N ILE A 329 -28.72 -12.89 4.88
CA ILE A 329 -28.69 -12.22 3.59
C ILE A 329 -27.29 -11.61 3.34
N VAL A 330 -26.68 -11.00 4.36
CA VAL A 330 -25.30 -10.50 4.28
C VAL A 330 -24.32 -11.63 3.92
N GLY A 331 -24.44 -12.78 4.58
CA GLY A 331 -23.61 -13.94 4.28
C GLY A 331 -23.85 -14.49 2.86
N ALA A 332 -25.12 -14.62 2.45
CA ALA A 332 -25.45 -15.05 1.10
C ALA A 332 -24.95 -14.08 0.01
N SER A 333 -25.08 -12.77 0.24
CA SER A 333 -24.58 -11.75 -0.69
C SER A 333 -23.05 -11.77 -0.79
N ALA A 334 -22.32 -11.99 0.31
CA ALA A 334 -20.87 -12.15 0.31
C ALA A 334 -20.43 -13.37 -0.52
N LEU A 335 -21.13 -14.50 -0.38
CA LEU A 335 -20.88 -15.70 -1.19
C LEU A 335 -21.19 -15.45 -2.68
N ALA A 336 -22.27 -14.72 -2.98
CA ALA A 336 -22.63 -14.36 -4.35
C ALA A 336 -21.54 -13.47 -4.98
N VAL A 337 -21.06 -12.44 -4.28
CA VAL A 337 -19.93 -11.59 -4.72
C VAL A 337 -18.68 -12.42 -4.96
N LEU A 338 -18.34 -13.32 -4.04
CA LEU A 338 -17.20 -14.23 -4.19
C LEU A 338 -17.33 -15.11 -5.44
N PHE A 339 -18.53 -15.65 -5.68
CA PHE A 339 -18.81 -16.48 -6.85
C PHE A 339 -18.65 -15.70 -8.16
N VAL A 340 -19.21 -14.48 -8.22
CA VAL A 340 -19.08 -13.58 -9.37
C VAL A 340 -17.61 -13.23 -9.64
N LEU A 341 -16.86 -12.85 -8.61
CA LEU A 341 -15.43 -12.54 -8.73
C LEU A 341 -14.60 -13.75 -9.20
N ARG A 342 -14.92 -14.95 -8.71
CA ARG A 342 -14.29 -16.20 -9.19
C ARG A 342 -14.61 -16.48 -10.65
N ARG A 343 -15.84 -16.22 -11.09
CA ARG A 343 -16.26 -16.41 -12.48
C ARG A 343 -15.58 -15.42 -13.41
N LEU A 344 -15.45 -14.15 -13.02
CA LEU A 344 -14.73 -13.12 -13.78
C LEU A 344 -13.24 -13.45 -13.94
N ARG A 345 -12.60 -14.03 -12.91
CA ARG A 345 -11.20 -14.46 -12.98
C ARG A 345 -10.99 -15.71 -13.87
N ARG A 346 -12.02 -16.51 -14.12
CA ARG A 346 -11.95 -17.73 -14.93
C ARG A 346 -12.31 -17.52 -16.39
N ALA A 347 -12.78 -16.32 -16.80
CA ALA A 347 -13.02 -16.01 -18.19
C ALA A 347 -11.66 -16.01 -18.92
N PRO A 348 -11.43 -16.90 -19.91
CA PRO A 348 -10.20 -16.91 -20.67
C PRO A 348 -10.07 -15.58 -21.42
N PRO A 349 -8.84 -15.09 -21.68
CA PRO A 349 -8.66 -13.93 -22.54
C PRO A 349 -9.31 -14.26 -23.88
N THR A 350 -10.28 -13.46 -24.27
CA THR A 350 -10.97 -13.56 -25.55
C THR A 350 -9.93 -13.70 -26.65
N ALA A 351 -9.99 -14.79 -27.40
CA ALA A 351 -9.21 -15.06 -28.60
C ALA A 351 -9.53 -14.02 -29.70
N ALA A 352 -8.97 -12.82 -29.55
CA ALA A 352 -9.03 -11.75 -30.54
C ALA A 352 -7.69 -11.66 -31.28
N ALA A 353 -7.24 -12.78 -31.85
CA ALA A 353 -6.12 -12.80 -32.81
C ALA A 353 -6.07 -14.12 -33.60
N ALA A 354 -7.21 -14.62 -34.07
CA ALA A 354 -7.24 -15.69 -35.08
C ALA A 354 -8.18 -15.28 -36.22
N GLY A 355 -7.79 -14.24 -36.95
CA GLY A 355 -8.57 -13.75 -38.10
C GLY A 355 -7.82 -12.70 -38.88
N GLY A 356 -6.72 -13.07 -39.51
CA GLY A 356 -5.94 -12.16 -40.36
C GLY A 356 -4.83 -12.86 -41.06
N GLY A 357 -5.15 -13.84 -41.91
CA GLY A 357 -4.20 -14.56 -42.73
C GLY A 357 -4.92 -15.27 -43.87
N SER A 358 -5.31 -14.53 -44.87
CA SER A 358 -5.53 -15.06 -46.22
C SER A 358 -4.98 -14.08 -47.22
#